data_14d3edb4863fe32f2cc051ce903e2494
#
_entry.id   14d3edb4863fe32f2cc051ce903e2494
#
_cell.length_a   1.000
_cell.length_b   1.000
_cell.length_c   1.000
_cell.angle_alpha   90.00
_cell.angle_beta   90.00
_cell.angle_gamma   90.00
#
_symmetry.space_group_name_H-M   'P 1'
#
loop_
_entity.id
_entity.type
_entity.pdbx_description
1 polymer ?
#
loop_
_entity_poly.entity_id
_entity_poly.type
_entity_poly.pdbx_seq_one_letter_code
_entity_poly.pdbx_strand_id
1 'polypeptide(L)'
;MGIFDYLKKTEAEEESKNNACVGVLDFLPMKETNQLLIVGSLEGSIKVGDQLQFCNPDQGMESLGTVEVKKLSSQNKDADSLTDEVLAHLVVDRIPSLDKLKKGSVLFSSGIEEEQKLSSYSDAL
;
A
#
# COMPACT_ATOMS: atom_id res chain seq x y z
N MET A 1 1.13 -28.15 -24.56
CA MET A 1 1.13 -26.74 -24.81
C MET A 1 0.22 -25.98 -23.92
N GLY A 2 -0.99 -26.42 -23.80
CA GLY A 2 -1.92 -25.73 -22.95
C GLY A 2 -1.41 -25.52 -21.54
N ILE A 3 -0.58 -26.43 -21.06
CA ILE A 3 -0.06 -26.30 -19.71
C ILE A 3 0.80 -25.07 -19.55
N PHE A 4 1.65 -24.82 -20.52
CA PHE A 4 2.52 -23.67 -20.42
C PHE A 4 1.76 -22.37 -20.54
N ASP A 5 0.80 -22.35 -21.47
CA ASP A 5 -0.03 -21.16 -21.60
C ASP A 5 -0.78 -20.89 -20.32
N TYR A 6 -1.24 -21.96 -19.72
CA TYR A 6 -1.96 -21.84 -18.46
C TYR A 6 -1.08 -21.24 -17.37
N LEU A 7 0.15 -21.69 -17.29
CA LEU A 7 1.06 -21.16 -16.29
C LEU A 7 1.37 -19.70 -16.52
N LYS A 8 1.52 -19.31 -17.77
CA LYS A 8 1.77 -17.92 -18.07
C LYS A 8 0.60 -17.05 -17.65
N LYS A 9 -0.60 -17.52 -17.93
CA LYS A 9 -1.77 -16.76 -17.50
C LYS A 9 -1.78 -16.59 -15.99
N THR A 10 -1.45 -17.63 -15.29
CA THR A 10 -1.43 -17.56 -13.84
C THR A 10 -0.46 -16.50 -13.36
N GLU A 11 0.70 -16.45 -13.95
CA GLU A 11 1.69 -15.47 -13.56
C GLU A 11 1.20 -14.05 -13.84
N ALA A 12 0.62 -13.86 -15.01
CA ALA A 12 0.09 -12.54 -15.34
C ALA A 12 -0.99 -12.13 -14.36
N GLU A 13 -1.83 -13.07 -14.00
CA GLU A 13 -2.88 -12.79 -13.04
C GLU A 13 -2.33 -12.41 -11.70
N GLU A 14 -1.29 -13.08 -11.28
CA GLU A 14 -0.67 -12.76 -10.01
C GLU A 14 -0.14 -11.35 -9.99
N GLU A 15 0.47 -10.93 -11.08
CA GLU A 15 0.96 -9.57 -11.16
C GLU A 15 -0.16 -8.57 -11.11
N SER A 16 -1.23 -8.83 -11.80
CA SER A 16 -2.36 -7.91 -11.81
C SER A 16 -3.08 -7.91 -10.48
N LYS A 17 -2.84 -8.94 -9.68
CA LYS A 17 -3.48 -9.04 -8.37
C LYS A 17 -2.58 -8.61 -7.26
N ASN A 18 -1.83 -7.57 -7.45
CA ASN A 18 -1.03 -7.05 -6.36
C ASN A 18 -1.96 -6.66 -5.22
N ASN A 19 -2.32 -7.65 -4.43
CA ASN A 19 -3.23 -7.44 -3.32
C ASN A 19 -2.44 -6.91 -2.14
N ALA A 20 -2.01 -5.68 -2.26
CA ALA A 20 -1.25 -5.05 -1.22
C ALA A 20 -2.18 -4.28 -0.29
N CYS A 21 -1.87 -4.36 0.98
CA CYS A 21 -2.63 -3.66 1.99
C CYS A 21 -1.66 -3.19 3.05
N VAL A 22 -1.69 -1.90 3.36
CA VAL A 22 -0.76 -1.31 4.33
C VAL A 22 -1.56 -0.64 5.44
N GLY A 23 -1.40 -1.15 6.66
CA GLY A 23 -1.98 -0.47 7.82
C GLY A 23 -1.03 0.62 8.29
N VAL A 24 -1.48 1.86 8.29
CA VAL A 24 -0.64 3.01 8.59
C VAL A 24 -0.39 3.10 10.08
N LEU A 25 0.87 2.94 10.46
CA LEU A 25 1.29 3.05 11.85
C LEU A 25 1.69 4.48 12.19
N ASP A 26 2.30 5.17 11.24
CA ASP A 26 2.74 6.54 11.45
C ASP A 26 3.02 7.17 10.09
N PHE A 27 3.17 8.47 10.06
CA PHE A 27 3.53 9.16 8.84
C PHE A 27 4.19 10.49 9.19
N LEU A 28 5.02 10.99 8.26
CA LEU A 28 5.82 12.18 8.50
C LEU A 28 5.91 13.00 7.21
N PRO A 29 5.54 14.27 7.26
CA PRO A 29 5.68 15.12 6.07
C PRO A 29 7.15 15.37 5.74
N MET A 30 7.47 15.32 4.46
CA MET A 30 8.80 15.63 3.96
C MET A 30 8.72 16.97 3.25
N LYS A 31 9.05 18.02 3.97
CA LYS A 31 8.79 19.38 3.48
C LYS A 31 9.61 19.75 2.26
N GLU A 32 10.82 19.26 2.18
CA GLU A 32 11.71 19.64 1.09
C GLU A 32 11.23 19.14 -0.26
N THR A 33 10.61 17.97 -0.27
CA THR A 33 10.18 17.34 -1.52
C THR A 33 8.67 17.41 -1.71
N ASN A 34 7.95 17.97 -0.75
CA ASN A 34 6.49 17.99 -0.76
C ASN A 34 5.94 16.57 -0.86
N GLN A 35 6.52 15.68 -0.10
CA GLN A 35 6.13 14.28 -0.08
C GLN A 35 5.79 13.86 1.33
N LEU A 36 5.24 12.67 1.47
CA LEU A 36 4.86 12.11 2.76
C LEU A 36 5.50 10.75 2.92
N LEU A 37 6.18 10.56 4.03
CA LEU A 37 6.71 9.25 4.40
C LEU A 37 5.66 8.53 5.22
N ILE A 38 5.29 7.33 4.79
CA ILE A 38 4.31 6.52 5.49
C ILE A 38 5.02 5.27 6.02
N VAL A 39 4.80 4.98 7.29
CA VAL A 39 5.32 3.78 7.92
C VAL A 39 4.14 2.88 8.23
N GLY A 40 4.18 1.65 7.77
CA GLY A 40 3.05 0.77 7.98
C GLY A 40 3.39 -0.69 7.90
N SER A 41 2.43 -1.50 8.26
CA SER A 41 2.52 -2.95 8.18
C SER A 41 1.97 -3.37 6.81
N LEU A 42 2.81 -4.02 6.04
CA LEU A 42 2.48 -4.40 4.66
C LEU A 42 2.12 -5.88 4.57
N GLU A 43 0.96 -6.15 4.00
CA GLU A 43 0.58 -7.49 3.59
C GLU A 43 0.47 -7.50 2.08
N GLY A 44 1.03 -8.51 1.45
CA GLY A 44 1.09 -8.62 -0.01
C GLY A 44 2.32 -7.92 -0.56
N SER A 45 2.29 -7.61 -1.84
CA SER A 45 3.46 -7.06 -2.54
C SER A 45 3.15 -5.71 -3.13
N ILE A 46 4.09 -4.78 -2.99
CA ILE A 46 4.01 -3.48 -3.66
C ILE A 46 5.36 -3.18 -4.31
N LYS A 47 5.33 -2.32 -5.28
CA LYS A 47 6.55 -1.87 -5.96
C LYS A 47 6.46 -0.39 -6.26
N VAL A 48 7.60 0.21 -6.52
CA VAL A 48 7.66 1.62 -6.90
C VAL A 48 6.85 1.81 -8.19
N GLY A 49 6.00 2.82 -8.20
CA GLY A 49 5.11 3.09 -9.31
C GLY A 49 3.69 2.59 -9.12
N ASP A 50 3.48 1.73 -8.14
CA ASP A 50 2.13 1.23 -7.87
C ASP A 50 1.25 2.36 -7.36
N GLN A 51 -0.02 2.27 -7.72
CA GLN A 51 -1.02 3.21 -7.23
C GLN A 51 -1.87 2.53 -6.18
N LEU A 52 -2.00 3.19 -5.04
CA LEU A 52 -2.75 2.67 -3.91
C LEU A 52 -3.84 3.66 -3.55
N GLN A 53 -4.98 3.13 -3.17
CA GLN A 53 -6.05 3.93 -2.59
C GLN A 53 -5.91 3.91 -1.08
N PHE A 54 -6.59 4.82 -0.40
CA PHE A 54 -6.57 4.76 1.06
C PHE A 54 -7.95 5.06 1.62
N CYS A 55 -8.20 4.53 2.81
CA CYS A 55 -9.45 4.76 3.50
C CYS A 55 -9.20 4.81 5.01
N ASN A 56 -10.21 5.27 5.73
CA ASN A 56 -10.22 5.25 7.19
C ASN A 56 -11.29 4.27 7.64
N PRO A 57 -10.92 3.02 7.95
CA PRO A 57 -11.93 1.99 8.21
C PRO A 57 -12.90 2.30 9.35
N ASP A 58 -12.47 3.14 10.30
CA ASP A 58 -13.36 3.55 11.38
C ASP A 58 -14.44 4.53 10.92
N GLN A 59 -14.30 5.08 9.72
CA GLN A 59 -15.25 6.03 9.16
C GLN A 59 -15.90 5.52 7.88
N GLY A 60 -15.51 4.34 7.43
CA GLY A 60 -16.01 3.74 6.21
C GLY A 60 -14.89 3.17 5.39
N MET A 61 -15.25 2.30 4.45
CA MET A 61 -14.27 1.61 3.61
C MET A 61 -14.09 2.28 2.27
N GLU A 62 -14.70 3.42 2.06
CA GLU A 62 -14.62 4.09 0.79
C GLU A 62 -13.26 4.72 0.59
N SER A 63 -12.79 4.68 -0.64
CA SER A 63 -11.52 5.31 -0.99
C SER A 63 -11.61 6.82 -0.81
N LEU A 64 -10.64 7.37 -0.12
CA LEU A 64 -10.53 8.81 0.07
C LEU A 64 -9.59 9.45 -0.94
N GLY A 65 -8.83 8.66 -1.65
CA GLY A 65 -7.91 9.17 -2.66
C GLY A 65 -6.97 8.09 -3.12
N THR A 66 -6.13 8.44 -4.08
CA THR A 66 -5.15 7.52 -4.66
C THR A 66 -3.79 8.16 -4.60
N VAL A 67 -2.78 7.38 -4.20
CA VAL A 67 -1.40 7.85 -4.14
C VAL A 67 -0.53 6.91 -4.95
N GLU A 68 0.57 7.45 -5.46
CA GLU A 68 1.54 6.64 -6.19
C GLU A 68 2.77 6.44 -5.32
N VAL A 69 3.25 5.21 -5.26
CA VAL A 69 4.44 4.87 -4.48
C VAL A 69 5.67 5.39 -5.22
N LYS A 70 6.39 6.33 -4.61
CA LYS A 70 7.59 6.93 -5.22
C LYS A 70 8.86 6.26 -4.75
N LYS A 71 8.89 5.81 -3.50
CA LYS A 71 10.03 5.11 -2.93
C LYS A 71 9.56 4.08 -1.94
N LEU A 72 10.35 3.03 -1.81
CA LEU A 72 10.11 1.97 -0.83
C LEU A 72 11.41 1.69 -0.10
N SER A 73 11.31 1.40 1.19
CA SER A 73 12.46 0.95 1.95
C SER A 73 11.99 0.10 3.12
N SER A 74 12.90 -0.72 3.60
CA SER A 74 12.66 -1.56 4.76
C SER A 74 14.00 -1.82 5.42
N GLN A 75 14.05 -1.71 6.73
CA GLN A 75 15.26 -1.95 7.50
C GLN A 75 16.43 -1.09 7.01
N ASN A 76 16.12 0.16 6.67
CA ASN A 76 17.12 1.14 6.21
C ASN A 76 17.74 0.81 4.86
N LYS A 77 17.05 0.00 4.07
CA LYS A 77 17.52 -0.34 2.73
C LYS A 77 16.44 0.01 1.72
N ASP A 78 16.83 0.77 0.71
CA ASP A 78 15.92 1.08 -0.39
C ASP A 78 15.63 -0.18 -1.17
N ALA A 79 14.41 -0.26 -1.69
CA ALA A 79 13.97 -1.41 -2.46
C ALA A 79 13.08 -0.96 -3.60
N ASP A 80 13.06 -1.74 -4.68
CA ASP A 80 12.14 -1.50 -5.77
C ASP A 80 10.78 -2.13 -5.48
N SER A 81 10.77 -3.14 -4.63
CA SER A 81 9.53 -3.80 -4.25
C SER A 81 9.68 -4.37 -2.85
N LEU A 82 8.56 -4.52 -2.17
CA LEU A 82 8.50 -5.13 -0.83
C LEU A 82 7.35 -6.11 -0.79
N THR A 83 7.52 -7.15 0.04
CA THR A 83 6.48 -8.16 0.23
C THR A 83 6.42 -8.52 1.71
N ASP A 84 5.22 -8.45 2.28
CA ASP A 84 4.94 -8.90 3.66
C ASP A 84 5.96 -8.37 4.67
N GLU A 85 6.02 -7.05 4.79
CA GLU A 85 6.94 -6.40 5.72
C GLU A 85 6.19 -5.92 6.95
N VAL A 86 6.73 -6.19 8.12
CA VAL A 86 6.15 -5.70 9.37
C VAL A 86 6.23 -4.18 9.45
N LEU A 87 7.34 -3.62 8.98
CA LEU A 87 7.52 -2.17 8.93
C LEU A 87 8.01 -1.81 7.55
N ALA A 88 7.12 -1.30 6.72
CA ALA A 88 7.45 -0.83 5.40
C ALA A 88 7.44 0.70 5.41
N HIS A 89 8.39 1.28 4.69
CA HIS A 89 8.45 2.73 4.52
C HIS A 89 8.11 3.07 3.08
N LEU A 90 7.08 3.88 2.90
CA LEU A 90 6.63 4.31 1.59
C LEU A 90 6.70 5.82 1.50
N VAL A 91 7.19 6.32 0.37
CA VAL A 91 7.17 7.74 0.10
C VAL A 91 6.19 7.99 -1.03
N VAL A 92 5.25 8.90 -0.80
CA VAL A 92 4.25 9.27 -1.79
C VAL A 92 4.21 10.79 -1.91
N ASP A 93 3.74 11.27 -3.05
CA ASP A 93 3.55 12.71 -3.22
C ASP A 93 2.38 13.17 -2.37
N ARG A 94 2.49 14.35 -1.81
CA ARG A 94 1.39 14.92 -1.04
C ARG A 94 0.30 15.40 -2.00
N ILE A 95 -0.91 14.95 -1.74
CA ILE A 95 -2.09 15.41 -2.47
C ILE A 95 -3.10 15.90 -1.43
N PRO A 96 -4.04 16.77 -1.82
CA PRO A 96 -4.95 17.34 -0.84
C PRO A 96 -5.72 16.34 -0.02
N SER A 97 -6.11 15.21 -0.62
CA SER A 97 -6.88 14.20 0.12
C SER A 97 -6.09 13.55 1.23
N LEU A 98 -4.75 13.62 1.19
CA LEU A 98 -3.92 13.05 2.25
C LEU A 98 -4.05 13.80 3.57
N ASP A 99 -4.70 14.95 3.59
CA ASP A 99 -5.01 15.61 4.85
C ASP A 99 -5.90 14.75 5.73
N LYS A 100 -6.59 13.79 5.15
CA LYS A 100 -7.46 12.88 5.89
C LYS A 100 -6.72 11.65 6.39
N LEU A 101 -5.46 11.48 6.02
CA LEU A 101 -4.69 10.32 6.47
C LEU A 101 -4.41 10.44 7.96
N LYS A 102 -4.52 9.32 8.66
CA LYS A 102 -4.27 9.28 10.09
C LYS A 102 -3.73 7.90 10.45
N LYS A 103 -3.25 7.76 11.69
CA LYS A 103 -2.85 6.45 12.18
C LYS A 103 -4.07 5.55 12.16
N GLY A 104 -3.91 4.35 11.64
CA GLY A 104 -5.00 3.44 11.45
C GLY A 104 -5.62 3.50 10.06
N SER A 105 -5.25 4.47 9.24
CA SER A 105 -5.66 4.46 7.84
C SER A 105 -5.09 3.23 7.15
N VAL A 106 -5.74 2.81 6.07
CA VAL A 106 -5.29 1.65 5.31
C VAL A 106 -5.08 2.05 3.86
N LEU A 107 -3.89 1.75 3.35
CA LEU A 107 -3.59 1.87 1.92
C LEU A 107 -3.81 0.52 1.28
N PHE A 108 -4.38 0.49 0.09
CA PHE A 108 -4.71 -0.78 -0.52
C PHE A 108 -4.71 -0.68 -2.05
N SER A 109 -4.41 -1.79 -2.70
CA SER A 109 -4.50 -1.89 -4.13
C SER A 109 -5.94 -2.16 -4.54
N SER A 110 -6.26 -1.89 -5.80
CA SER A 110 -7.61 -2.16 -6.31
C SER A 110 -7.95 -3.63 -6.16
N GLY A 111 -9.19 -3.90 -5.79
CA GLY A 111 -9.67 -5.27 -5.68
C GLY A 111 -9.48 -5.91 -4.33
N ILE A 112 -8.91 -5.21 -3.36
CA ILE A 112 -8.78 -5.71 -2.01
C ILE A 112 -10.16 -5.80 -1.36
N GLU A 113 -10.41 -6.89 -0.68
CA GLU A 113 -11.69 -7.10 0.01
C GLU A 113 -11.71 -6.35 1.34
N GLU A 114 -12.91 -6.05 1.80
CA GLU A 114 -13.06 -5.32 3.04
C GLU A 114 -12.46 -6.04 4.24
N GLU A 115 -12.54 -7.35 4.23
CA GLU A 115 -11.96 -8.13 5.32
C GLU A 115 -10.47 -7.89 5.46
N GLN A 116 -9.78 -7.78 4.34
CA GLN A 116 -8.36 -7.55 4.38
C GLN A 116 -8.03 -6.13 4.85
N LYS A 117 -8.86 -5.17 4.49
CA LYS A 117 -8.68 -3.81 4.97
C LYS A 117 -8.83 -3.76 6.49
N LEU A 118 -9.82 -4.47 7.01
CA LEU A 118 -10.04 -4.51 8.45
C LEU A 118 -8.88 -5.19 9.17
N SER A 119 -8.32 -6.24 8.58
CA SER A 119 -7.18 -6.91 9.16
C SER A 119 -6.00 -5.96 9.27
N SER A 120 -5.72 -5.19 8.22
CA SER A 120 -4.63 -4.23 8.24
C SER A 120 -4.89 -3.10 9.22
N TYR A 121 -6.13 -2.68 9.35
CA TYR A 121 -6.51 -1.68 10.33
C TYR A 121 -6.22 -2.17 11.74
N SER A 122 -6.59 -3.42 12.02
CA SER A 122 -6.31 -4.03 13.33
C SER A 122 -4.81 -4.10 13.60
N ASP A 123 -4.03 -4.44 12.58
CA ASP A 123 -2.58 -4.52 12.73
C ASP A 123 -1.98 -3.16 13.05
N ALA A 124 -2.59 -2.09 12.56
CA ALA A 124 -2.08 -0.74 12.77
C ALA A 124 -2.46 -0.18 14.14
N LEU A 125 -3.45 -0.76 14.77
CA LEU A 125 -3.86 -0.32 16.10
C LEU A 125 -3.04 -1.01 17.18
#